data_183b8b4a14210df71eafa824c3310297
#
_entry.id   183b8b4a14210df71eafa824c3310297
#
_cell.length_a   1.000
_cell.length_b   1.000
_cell.length_c   1.000
_cell.angle_alpha   90.00
_cell.angle_beta   90.00
_cell.angle_gamma   90.00
#
_symmetry.space_group_name_H-M   'P 1'
#
loop_
_entity.id
_entity.type
_entity.pdbx_description
1 polymer ?
#
loop_
_entity_poly.entity_id
_entity_poly.type
_entity_poly.pdbx_seq_one_letter_code
_entity_poly.pdbx_strand_id
1 'polypeptide(L)'
;MKTISLFSIRARRTGAALLLLAITSLLSTAQIASAASPSELLEQGIYSEEAKGDVDAALKLYQQVVMEAKAGQAVAAQAQYRVGVCYYKKKNYAEATSAFEKLVKDYPDQKDLIALANKYLAGAMPLMPAPWVDGEEMHLDIKFPTGFKIGTVCYRVNAGETNGQKIWRLASHLYATTQQSSRVEVEAESFKPIHCRWKISVIGEVDVTYLPGHAELKMIGQDEVTKIDLNGVVYDNEEVVQLMRRLPLASDYKTTVHTFTGLGGGNIVPVQTEVTGQEKVEVPAGTFDCYKVELSLAKQIKQTFWYSTDAHRYLVKFEAGGVIAVLTAVTQRKAGAPVQYQDPAFGFSLTAPADWMFHRADTRDDKDKTRVVILDPDGIATSIVNVGSRKVLWPEAQKSLRAWAEKEIAEGEGSKTLKALQIRPESWKERTVAGRPGLSVVGDFVEGKEKKIGYAVFTLGNTNAAVFVLLTGTKDFEAFQPKFEAIVDSYKEK
;
A
#
# COMPACT_ATOMS: atom_id res chain seq x y z
N MET A 1 2.77 -24.92 -67.34
CA MET A 1 3.61 -25.23 -68.51
C MET A 1 4.89 -25.90 -68.04
N LYS A 2 4.93 -27.17 -68.40
CA LYS A 2 6.10 -27.93 -68.91
C LYS A 2 7.21 -28.17 -67.87
N THR A 3 7.29 -29.32 -67.30
CA THR A 3 7.73 -30.66 -67.82
C THR A 3 9.22 -30.91 -67.62
N ILE A 4 9.52 -31.95 -66.76
CA ILE A 4 10.09 -33.25 -67.13
C ILE A 4 11.60 -33.20 -67.42
N SER A 5 12.42 -34.05 -66.79
CA SER A 5 12.75 -35.44 -67.06
C SER A 5 14.01 -35.86 -66.29
N LEU A 6 14.05 -36.85 -65.43
CA LEU A 6 14.46 -38.25 -65.65
C LEU A 6 15.70 -38.49 -66.56
N PHE A 7 16.75 -39.12 -65.98
CA PHE A 7 17.41 -40.31 -66.58
C PHE A 7 18.46 -40.86 -65.62
N SER A 8 18.29 -41.99 -65.12
CA SER A 8 18.87 -43.26 -64.89
C SER A 8 20.04 -43.63 -65.80
N ILE A 9 20.95 -44.48 -65.33
CA ILE A 9 21.49 -45.71 -65.92
C ILE A 9 22.72 -46.27 -65.14
N ARG A 10 22.54 -47.46 -64.52
CA ARG A 10 23.26 -48.73 -64.56
C ARG A 10 24.80 -48.80 -64.45
N ALA A 11 25.27 -49.43 -63.44
CA ALA A 11 25.73 -50.79 -63.23
C ALA A 11 26.91 -51.34 -64.08
N ARG A 12 27.92 -51.89 -63.43
CA ARG A 12 28.56 -53.20 -63.59
C ARG A 12 29.82 -53.37 -62.72
N ARG A 13 29.75 -54.31 -61.84
CA ARG A 13 30.50 -55.55 -61.63
C ARG A 13 31.97 -55.57 -62.12
N THR A 14 32.92 -55.85 -61.22
CA THR A 14 33.59 -57.16 -60.97
C THR A 14 34.89 -56.92 -60.18
N GLY A 15 35.24 -57.88 -59.29
CA GLY A 15 36.64 -58.18 -58.98
C GLY A 15 36.90 -58.47 -57.47
N ALA A 16 36.76 -59.75 -57.12
CA ALA A 16 37.26 -60.28 -55.85
C ALA A 16 38.77 -60.42 -55.88
N ALA A 17 39.42 -60.10 -54.75
CA ALA A 17 40.64 -60.78 -54.35
C ALA A 17 40.90 -60.60 -52.84
N LEU A 18 41.03 -61.71 -52.12
CA LEU A 18 41.47 -61.87 -50.76
C LEU A 18 42.80 -61.18 -50.46
N LEU A 19 42.92 -60.62 -49.26
CA LEU A 19 44.08 -60.82 -48.41
C LEU A 19 43.72 -60.61 -46.96
N LEU A 20 43.82 -61.68 -46.18
CA LEU A 20 43.91 -61.66 -44.69
C LEU A 20 45.17 -60.88 -44.26
N LEU A 21 45.09 -60.07 -43.24
CA LEU A 21 45.95 -60.14 -42.03
C LEU A 21 45.77 -58.92 -41.14
N ALA A 22 45.78 -59.23 -39.85
CA ALA A 22 46.01 -58.37 -38.69
C ALA A 22 44.80 -57.62 -38.10
N ILE A 23 44.09 -58.34 -37.31
CA ILE A 23 43.29 -57.88 -36.20
C ILE A 23 44.26 -57.38 -35.12
N THR A 24 44.42 -56.10 -35.00
CA THR A 24 44.83 -55.50 -33.71
C THR A 24 43.59 -54.79 -33.16
N SER A 25 43.00 -55.42 -32.18
CA SER A 25 41.95 -54.94 -31.35
C SER A 25 42.40 -53.69 -30.56
N LEU A 26 42.09 -52.51 -31.05
CA LEU A 26 41.94 -51.35 -30.19
C LEU A 26 40.47 -51.36 -29.69
N LEU A 27 40.27 -52.05 -28.58
CA LEU A 27 39.15 -51.80 -27.67
C LEU A 27 39.35 -50.38 -27.08
N SER A 28 38.92 -49.35 -27.79
CA SER A 28 38.62 -48.07 -27.21
C SER A 28 37.42 -48.30 -26.31
N THR A 29 37.67 -48.57 -25.06
CA THR A 29 36.67 -48.39 -24.01
C THR A 29 36.33 -46.90 -24.01
N ALA A 30 35.34 -46.53 -24.81
CA ALA A 30 34.59 -45.31 -24.56
C ALA A 30 34.02 -45.50 -23.15
N GLN A 31 34.69 -44.95 -22.15
CA GLN A 31 34.04 -44.68 -20.87
C GLN A 31 32.86 -43.77 -21.20
N ILE A 32 31.71 -44.38 -21.29
CA ILE A 32 30.46 -43.64 -21.15
C ILE A 32 30.53 -43.06 -19.75
N ALA A 33 30.95 -41.80 -19.64
CA ALA A 33 30.83 -41.06 -18.41
C ALA A 33 29.32 -41.11 -18.08
N SER A 34 28.96 -42.01 -17.18
CA SER A 34 27.58 -42.06 -16.64
C SER A 34 27.34 -40.69 -16.06
N ALA A 35 26.39 -39.99 -16.63
CA ALA A 35 25.94 -38.75 -16.02
C ALA A 35 25.60 -39.02 -14.56
N ALA A 36 26.09 -38.19 -13.67
CA ALA A 36 25.85 -38.37 -12.23
C ALA A 36 24.34 -38.41 -11.97
N SER A 37 23.91 -39.35 -11.14
CA SER A 37 22.51 -39.47 -10.77
C SER A 37 22.03 -38.24 -9.99
N PRO A 38 20.72 -37.93 -9.99
CA PRO A 38 20.16 -36.80 -9.21
C PRO A 38 20.59 -36.87 -7.71
N SER A 39 20.68 -38.05 -7.13
CA SER A 39 21.15 -38.23 -5.74
C SER A 39 22.62 -37.88 -5.58
N GLU A 40 23.49 -38.31 -6.52
CA GLU A 40 24.91 -37.95 -6.51
C GLU A 40 25.11 -36.44 -6.72
N LEU A 41 24.34 -35.81 -7.60
CA LEU A 41 24.37 -34.35 -7.79
C LEU A 41 23.94 -33.61 -6.52
N LEU A 42 22.89 -34.09 -5.84
CA LEU A 42 22.45 -33.54 -4.57
C LEU A 42 23.57 -33.62 -3.49
N GLU A 43 24.23 -34.79 -3.34
CA GLU A 43 25.34 -34.98 -2.42
C GLU A 43 26.52 -34.05 -2.75
N GLN A 44 26.88 -33.92 -4.02
CA GLN A 44 27.94 -33.02 -4.47
C GLN A 44 27.56 -31.53 -4.18
N GLY A 45 26.30 -31.20 -4.32
CA GLY A 45 25.77 -29.88 -3.95
C GLY A 45 25.93 -29.61 -2.45
N ILE A 46 25.56 -30.61 -1.60
CA ILE A 46 25.71 -30.53 -0.14
C ILE A 46 27.18 -30.37 0.24
N TYR A 47 28.06 -31.15 -0.36
CA TYR A 47 29.50 -31.05 -0.11
C TYR A 47 30.06 -29.67 -0.52
N SER A 48 29.61 -29.13 -1.67
CA SER A 48 30.03 -27.80 -2.12
C SER A 48 29.54 -26.70 -1.17
N GLU A 49 28.30 -26.83 -0.68
CA GLU A 49 27.70 -25.86 0.23
C GLU A 49 28.31 -25.88 1.63
N GLU A 50 28.39 -27.11 2.24
CA GLU A 50 28.70 -27.25 3.65
C GLU A 50 30.21 -27.43 3.92
N ALA A 51 30.93 -28.14 3.04
CA ALA A 51 32.34 -28.41 3.24
C ALA A 51 33.26 -27.39 2.57
N LYS A 52 32.89 -26.90 1.37
CA LYS A 52 33.70 -25.90 0.64
C LYS A 52 33.25 -24.48 0.86
N GLY A 53 32.04 -24.25 1.32
CA GLY A 53 31.43 -22.92 1.41
C GLY A 53 31.12 -22.29 0.03
N ASP A 54 31.18 -23.06 -1.06
CA ASP A 54 30.92 -22.59 -2.43
C ASP A 54 29.43 -22.68 -2.73
N VAL A 55 28.73 -21.65 -2.29
CA VAL A 55 27.26 -21.54 -2.44
C VAL A 55 26.86 -21.44 -3.93
N ASP A 56 27.70 -20.87 -4.80
CA ASP A 56 27.39 -20.72 -6.22
C ASP A 56 27.50 -22.06 -6.97
N ALA A 57 28.52 -22.86 -6.67
CA ALA A 57 28.64 -24.21 -7.22
C ALA A 57 27.49 -25.10 -6.73
N ALA A 58 27.16 -25.03 -5.43
CA ALA A 58 26.08 -25.79 -4.83
C ALA A 58 24.74 -25.46 -5.48
N LEU A 59 24.44 -24.16 -5.66
CA LEU A 59 23.20 -23.68 -6.28
C LEU A 59 23.00 -24.25 -7.69
N LYS A 60 24.07 -24.29 -8.51
CA LYS A 60 24.01 -24.87 -9.86
C LYS A 60 23.68 -26.36 -9.83
N LEU A 61 24.32 -27.12 -8.92
CA LEU A 61 24.05 -28.53 -8.76
C LEU A 61 22.62 -28.80 -8.31
N TYR A 62 22.12 -28.07 -7.31
CA TYR A 62 20.74 -28.21 -6.87
C TYR A 62 19.73 -27.84 -7.95
N GLN A 63 19.97 -26.78 -8.72
CA GLN A 63 19.11 -26.42 -9.84
C GLN A 63 19.10 -27.50 -10.92
N GLN A 64 20.23 -28.15 -11.18
CA GLN A 64 20.31 -29.29 -12.10
C GLN A 64 19.46 -30.46 -11.62
N VAL A 65 19.52 -30.81 -10.32
CA VAL A 65 18.68 -31.87 -9.72
C VAL A 65 17.20 -31.56 -9.89
N VAL A 66 16.79 -30.29 -9.62
CA VAL A 66 15.39 -29.88 -9.74
C VAL A 66 14.87 -29.94 -11.18
N MET A 67 15.74 -29.71 -12.18
CA MET A 67 15.37 -29.81 -13.60
C MET A 67 15.37 -31.23 -14.13
N GLU A 68 15.95 -32.19 -13.40
CA GLU A 68 16.06 -33.56 -13.87
C GLU A 68 14.74 -34.33 -13.68
N ALA A 69 14.05 -34.64 -14.78
CA ALA A 69 12.75 -35.31 -14.76
C ALA A 69 12.76 -36.72 -14.09
N LYS A 70 13.96 -37.31 -13.89
CA LYS A 70 14.13 -38.60 -13.24
C LYS A 70 14.41 -38.49 -11.74
N ALA A 71 14.55 -37.32 -11.20
CA ALA A 71 14.70 -37.12 -9.77
C ALA A 71 13.40 -37.56 -9.07
N GLY A 72 13.49 -38.51 -8.14
CA GLY A 72 12.36 -38.85 -7.28
C GLY A 72 11.89 -37.61 -6.51
N GLN A 73 10.59 -37.53 -6.23
CA GLN A 73 9.99 -36.35 -5.59
C GLN A 73 10.71 -35.89 -4.31
N ALA A 74 11.18 -36.83 -3.48
CA ALA A 74 11.93 -36.51 -2.25
C ALA A 74 13.26 -35.82 -2.54
N VAL A 75 14.04 -36.33 -3.51
CA VAL A 75 15.35 -35.78 -3.90
C VAL A 75 15.20 -34.41 -4.54
N ALA A 76 14.21 -34.27 -5.43
CA ALA A 76 13.92 -32.98 -6.07
C ALA A 76 13.40 -31.92 -5.07
N ALA A 77 12.56 -32.30 -4.12
CA ALA A 77 12.10 -31.43 -3.05
C ALA A 77 13.24 -30.98 -2.13
N GLN A 78 14.15 -31.90 -1.77
CA GLN A 78 15.33 -31.56 -0.97
C GLN A 78 16.26 -30.60 -1.72
N ALA A 79 16.47 -30.81 -3.02
CA ALA A 79 17.24 -29.90 -3.84
C ALA A 79 16.53 -28.52 -3.95
N GLN A 80 15.21 -28.50 -4.15
CA GLN A 80 14.42 -27.26 -4.21
C GLN A 80 14.50 -26.47 -2.89
N TYR A 81 14.44 -27.14 -1.73
CA TYR A 81 14.66 -26.52 -0.43
C TYR A 81 16.06 -25.88 -0.35
N ARG A 82 17.10 -26.65 -0.76
CA ARG A 82 18.50 -26.18 -0.75
C ARG A 82 18.74 -25.01 -1.71
N VAL A 83 18.06 -24.96 -2.84
CA VAL A 83 18.05 -23.78 -3.74
C VAL A 83 17.60 -22.54 -2.97
N GLY A 84 16.49 -22.64 -2.22
CA GLY A 84 16.01 -21.54 -1.39
C GLY A 84 17.03 -21.11 -0.32
N VAL A 85 17.65 -22.08 0.37
CA VAL A 85 18.69 -21.81 1.39
C VAL A 85 19.92 -21.12 0.78
N CYS A 86 20.36 -21.56 -0.40
CA CYS A 86 21.49 -20.93 -1.10
C CYS A 86 21.19 -19.47 -1.48
N TYR A 87 20.02 -19.19 -2.02
CA TYR A 87 19.62 -17.83 -2.31
C TYR A 87 19.53 -16.98 -1.04
N TYR A 88 18.99 -17.53 0.05
CA TYR A 88 18.93 -16.83 1.34
C TYR A 88 20.33 -16.47 1.87
N LYS A 89 21.29 -17.41 1.82
CA LYS A 89 22.70 -17.17 2.20
C LYS A 89 23.35 -16.08 1.35
N LYS A 90 22.98 -15.97 0.09
CA LYS A 90 23.42 -14.92 -0.83
C LYS A 90 22.70 -13.59 -0.64
N LYS A 91 21.75 -13.49 0.30
CA LYS A 91 20.87 -12.34 0.52
C LYS A 91 19.97 -12.01 -0.66
N ASN A 92 19.76 -12.94 -1.57
CA ASN A 92 18.82 -12.85 -2.68
C ASN A 92 17.45 -13.32 -2.19
N TYR A 93 16.80 -12.50 -1.38
CA TYR A 93 15.59 -12.89 -0.65
C TYR A 93 14.38 -13.13 -1.56
N ALA A 94 14.28 -12.43 -2.69
CA ALA A 94 13.22 -12.63 -3.67
C ALA A 94 13.27 -14.03 -4.30
N GLU A 95 14.46 -14.45 -4.73
CA GLU A 95 14.71 -15.78 -5.30
C GLU A 95 14.57 -16.87 -4.24
N ALA A 96 15.00 -16.59 -3.00
CA ALA A 96 14.83 -17.52 -1.88
C ALA A 96 13.35 -17.78 -1.60
N THR A 97 12.55 -16.71 -1.49
CA THR A 97 11.09 -16.80 -1.29
C THR A 97 10.44 -17.59 -2.42
N SER A 98 10.72 -17.24 -3.67
CA SER A 98 10.20 -17.96 -4.85
C SER A 98 10.57 -19.45 -4.85
N ALA A 99 11.80 -19.80 -4.43
CA ALA A 99 12.23 -21.18 -4.35
C ALA A 99 11.50 -21.97 -3.25
N PHE A 100 11.29 -21.37 -2.07
CA PHE A 100 10.53 -21.99 -0.98
C PHE A 100 9.03 -22.13 -1.32
N GLU A 101 8.42 -21.13 -1.97
CA GLU A 101 7.04 -21.23 -2.44
C GLU A 101 6.85 -22.32 -3.48
N LYS A 102 7.83 -22.45 -4.38
CA LYS A 102 7.82 -23.52 -5.35
C LYS A 102 7.92 -24.89 -4.67
N LEU A 103 8.72 -25.03 -3.60
CA LEU A 103 8.75 -26.25 -2.79
C LEU A 103 7.36 -26.55 -2.22
N VAL A 104 6.71 -25.58 -1.59
CA VAL A 104 5.36 -25.76 -0.99
C VAL A 104 4.33 -26.16 -2.03
N LYS A 105 4.38 -25.55 -3.22
CA LYS A 105 3.43 -25.78 -4.30
C LYS A 105 3.64 -27.12 -5.01
N ASP A 106 4.89 -27.43 -5.38
CA ASP A 106 5.19 -28.54 -6.27
C ASP A 106 5.40 -29.86 -5.50
N TYR A 107 5.66 -29.79 -4.17
CA TYR A 107 5.94 -30.95 -3.31
C TYR A 107 5.12 -30.95 -2.01
N PRO A 108 3.76 -30.92 -2.09
CA PRO A 108 2.89 -30.74 -0.91
C PRO A 108 2.98 -31.87 0.11
N ASP A 109 3.45 -33.06 -0.30
CA ASP A 109 3.61 -34.23 0.57
C ASP A 109 4.89 -34.18 1.42
N GLN A 110 5.84 -33.27 1.15
CA GLN A 110 7.10 -33.14 1.84
C GLN A 110 6.99 -32.24 3.08
N LYS A 111 6.14 -32.63 4.02
CA LYS A 111 5.73 -31.82 5.18
C LYS A 111 6.89 -31.29 6.01
N ASP A 112 7.94 -32.11 6.22
CA ASP A 112 9.10 -31.70 7.02
C ASP A 112 9.92 -30.61 6.33
N LEU A 113 10.14 -30.71 5.02
CA LEU A 113 10.83 -29.69 4.23
C LEU A 113 10.01 -28.41 4.13
N ILE A 114 8.68 -28.53 4.00
CA ILE A 114 7.76 -27.40 4.02
C ILE A 114 7.82 -26.68 5.37
N ALA A 115 7.83 -27.42 6.49
CA ALA A 115 7.96 -26.82 7.82
C ALA A 115 9.29 -26.07 7.99
N LEU A 116 10.39 -26.59 7.41
CA LEU A 116 11.68 -25.90 7.39
C LEU A 116 11.64 -24.66 6.48
N ALA A 117 11.07 -24.77 5.29
CA ALA A 117 10.91 -23.65 4.35
C ALA A 117 10.05 -22.54 4.94
N ASN A 118 8.97 -22.88 5.65
CA ASN A 118 8.11 -21.91 6.32
C ASN A 118 8.84 -21.09 7.40
N LYS A 119 9.93 -21.61 8.00
CA LYS A 119 10.76 -20.81 8.90
C LYS A 119 11.50 -19.69 8.16
N TYR A 120 11.91 -19.93 6.93
CA TYR A 120 12.51 -18.93 6.07
C TYR A 120 11.44 -17.98 5.48
N LEU A 121 10.30 -18.53 5.09
CA LEU A 121 9.15 -17.73 4.64
C LEU A 121 8.59 -16.88 5.80
N ALA A 122 8.52 -17.43 7.02
CA ALA A 122 8.05 -16.72 8.21
C ALA A 122 9.06 -15.73 8.80
N GLY A 123 10.35 -15.91 8.54
CA GLY A 123 11.42 -15.03 9.02
C GLY A 123 12.22 -14.38 7.89
N ALA A 124 11.73 -14.46 6.67
CA ALA A 124 12.52 -14.25 5.46
C ALA A 124 12.98 -12.81 5.23
N MET A 125 12.36 -11.82 5.88
CA MET A 125 12.81 -10.43 5.78
C MET A 125 13.31 -9.95 7.13
N PRO A 126 14.62 -9.70 7.30
CA PRO A 126 15.11 -9.00 8.48
C PRO A 126 14.55 -7.58 8.44
N LEU A 127 13.63 -7.28 9.34
CA LEU A 127 13.12 -5.93 9.51
C LEU A 127 14.08 -5.12 10.37
N MET A 128 14.39 -3.91 9.92
CA MET A 128 15.09 -2.93 10.73
C MET A 128 14.19 -2.45 11.89
N PRO A 129 14.76 -1.96 12.98
CA PRO A 129 13.98 -1.29 14.01
C PRO A 129 13.07 -0.23 13.40
N ALA A 130 11.90 -0.01 14.01
CA ALA A 130 10.96 1.00 13.57
C ALA A 130 11.64 2.38 13.49
N PRO A 131 11.67 3.05 12.33
CA PRO A 131 12.39 4.31 12.16
C PRO A 131 11.57 5.55 12.57
N TRP A 132 10.37 5.33 13.03
CA TRP A 132 9.43 6.38 13.42
C TRP A 132 9.30 6.49 14.94
N VAL A 133 8.72 7.60 15.37
CA VAL A 133 8.32 7.84 16.76
C VAL A 133 6.80 7.80 16.89
N ASP A 134 6.32 7.58 18.12
CA ASP A 134 4.88 7.63 18.39
C ASP A 134 4.29 8.99 18.01
N GLY A 135 3.19 8.97 17.26
CA GLY A 135 2.51 10.15 16.75
C GLY A 135 3.13 10.78 15.51
N GLU A 136 4.09 10.14 14.86
CA GLU A 136 4.64 10.65 13.59
C GLU A 136 3.57 10.69 12.51
N GLU A 137 3.52 11.80 11.77
CA GLU A 137 2.67 11.97 10.59
C GLU A 137 3.51 12.47 9.41
N MET A 138 3.34 11.84 8.26
CA MET A 138 3.85 12.28 6.96
C MET A 138 2.69 12.81 6.12
N HIS A 139 2.78 14.05 5.67
CA HIS A 139 1.79 14.70 4.80
C HIS A 139 2.34 14.82 3.40
N LEU A 140 1.62 14.33 2.40
CA LEU A 140 2.02 14.40 1.00
C LEU A 140 0.91 15.07 0.16
N ASP A 141 1.32 15.93 -0.77
CA ASP A 141 0.45 16.45 -1.82
C ASP A 141 0.41 15.49 -3.00
N ILE A 142 -0.77 15.20 -3.51
CA ILE A 142 -0.97 14.38 -4.71
C ILE A 142 -1.23 15.29 -5.90
N LYS A 143 -0.49 15.08 -6.99
CA LYS A 143 -0.50 15.92 -8.19
C LYS A 143 -0.51 15.05 -9.44
N PHE A 144 -1.06 15.58 -10.52
CA PHE A 144 -0.75 15.06 -11.85
C PHE A 144 0.70 15.42 -12.26
N PRO A 145 1.30 14.73 -13.25
CA PRO A 145 2.62 15.09 -13.78
C PRO A 145 2.69 16.55 -14.29
N THR A 146 1.58 17.14 -14.65
CA THR A 146 1.45 18.56 -15.02
C THR A 146 1.65 19.53 -13.85
N GLY A 147 1.78 19.02 -12.61
CA GLY A 147 1.88 19.81 -11.39
C GLY A 147 0.53 20.20 -10.77
N PHE A 148 -0.60 19.89 -11.43
CA PHE A 148 -1.92 20.18 -10.89
C PHE A 148 -2.21 19.31 -9.67
N LYS A 149 -2.41 19.92 -8.49
CA LYS A 149 -2.74 19.23 -7.24
C LYS A 149 -4.19 18.73 -7.28
N ILE A 150 -4.37 17.44 -6.99
CA ILE A 150 -5.67 16.78 -6.97
C ILE A 150 -6.08 16.29 -5.58
N GLY A 151 -5.18 16.36 -4.62
CA GLY A 151 -5.48 15.90 -3.26
C GLY A 151 -4.28 15.84 -2.36
N THR A 152 -4.46 15.18 -1.23
CA THR A 152 -3.44 14.94 -0.21
C THR A 152 -3.56 13.54 0.35
N VAL A 153 -2.46 12.98 0.83
CA VAL A 153 -2.45 11.78 1.66
C VAL A 153 -1.66 12.04 2.94
N CYS A 154 -2.15 11.52 4.06
CA CYS A 154 -1.50 11.56 5.34
C CYS A 154 -1.31 10.14 5.86
N TYR A 155 -0.10 9.83 6.32
CA TYR A 155 0.24 8.57 7.00
C TYR A 155 0.59 8.88 8.44
N ARG A 156 -0.05 8.18 9.39
CA ARG A 156 0.20 8.32 10.82
C ARG A 156 0.63 6.99 11.41
N VAL A 157 1.53 7.05 12.39
CA VAL A 157 1.94 5.89 13.18
C VAL A 157 1.77 6.22 14.66
N ASN A 158 1.05 5.37 15.39
CA ASN A 158 0.91 5.47 16.84
C ASN A 158 1.32 4.15 17.51
N ALA A 159 1.99 4.27 18.65
CA ALA A 159 2.22 3.16 19.54
C ALA A 159 0.90 2.74 20.22
N GLY A 160 0.75 1.46 20.50
CA GLY A 160 -0.41 0.93 21.18
C GLY A 160 -0.12 -0.39 21.87
N GLU A 161 -1.15 -0.92 22.50
CA GLU A 161 -1.14 -2.23 23.14
C GLU A 161 -2.48 -2.93 22.87
N THR A 162 -2.43 -4.21 22.60
CA THR A 162 -3.60 -5.06 22.40
C THR A 162 -3.32 -6.40 23.09
N ASN A 163 -4.17 -6.81 24.02
CA ASN A 163 -4.03 -8.06 24.79
C ASN A 163 -2.64 -8.24 25.45
N GLY A 164 -2.05 -7.17 25.98
CA GLY A 164 -0.71 -7.19 26.58
C GLY A 164 0.45 -7.23 25.59
N GLN A 165 0.17 -7.18 24.29
CA GLN A 165 1.17 -7.15 23.22
C GLN A 165 1.35 -5.73 22.69
N LYS A 166 2.60 -5.29 22.57
CA LYS A 166 2.92 -4.00 21.93
C LYS A 166 2.62 -4.05 20.45
N ILE A 167 1.96 -3.02 19.97
CA ILE A 167 1.58 -2.89 18.56
C ILE A 167 1.95 -1.51 18.01
N TRP A 168 1.96 -1.39 16.70
CA TRP A 168 1.83 -0.12 16.00
C TRP A 168 0.46 -0.03 15.34
N ARG A 169 -0.18 1.12 15.47
CA ARG A 169 -1.38 1.50 14.72
C ARG A 169 -0.97 2.40 13.57
N LEU A 170 -1.14 1.91 12.37
CA LEU A 170 -0.83 2.61 11.14
C LEU A 170 -2.15 3.14 10.57
N ALA A 171 -2.23 4.42 10.33
CA ALA A 171 -3.39 5.02 9.68
C ALA A 171 -2.98 5.74 8.40
N SER A 172 -3.77 5.62 7.35
CA SER A 172 -3.63 6.43 6.16
C SER A 172 -4.96 7.08 5.80
N HIS A 173 -4.90 8.33 5.40
CA HIS A 173 -6.05 9.05 4.88
C HIS A 173 -5.67 9.71 3.56
N LEU A 174 -6.37 9.34 2.51
CA LEU A 174 -6.29 9.97 1.21
C LEU A 174 -7.56 10.80 0.98
N TYR A 175 -7.37 12.06 0.68
CA TYR A 175 -8.42 12.97 0.28
C TYR A 175 -8.10 13.54 -1.11
N ALA A 176 -8.83 13.07 -2.11
CA ALA A 176 -8.69 13.47 -3.50
C ALA A 176 -10.09 13.44 -4.18
N THR A 177 -10.15 13.07 -5.45
CA THR A 177 -11.41 12.78 -6.14
C THR A 177 -12.17 11.61 -5.51
N THR A 178 -11.45 10.72 -4.84
CA THR A 178 -11.97 9.67 -3.96
C THR A 178 -11.42 9.88 -2.56
N GLN A 179 -12.19 9.49 -1.54
CA GLN A 179 -11.71 9.44 -0.17
C GLN A 179 -11.40 7.98 0.17
N GLN A 180 -10.24 7.77 0.78
CA GLN A 180 -9.83 6.48 1.31
C GLN A 180 -9.28 6.69 2.71
N SER A 181 -9.67 5.83 3.63
CA SER A 181 -9.05 5.70 4.95
C SER A 181 -8.67 4.27 5.21
N SER A 182 -7.56 4.06 5.89
CA SER A 182 -7.18 2.74 6.40
C SER A 182 -6.60 2.84 7.80
N ARG A 183 -6.77 1.77 8.56
CA ARG A 183 -6.17 1.57 9.87
C ARG A 183 -5.73 0.13 9.98
N VAL A 184 -4.44 -0.06 10.20
CA VAL A 184 -3.85 -1.38 10.39
C VAL A 184 -3.21 -1.45 11.76
N GLU A 185 -3.51 -2.48 12.52
CA GLU A 185 -2.81 -2.84 13.74
C GLU A 185 -1.81 -3.95 13.41
N VAL A 186 -0.54 -3.72 13.77
CA VAL A 186 0.54 -4.67 13.51
C VAL A 186 1.33 -4.95 14.78
N GLU A 187 1.88 -6.15 14.91
CA GLU A 187 2.82 -6.49 15.98
C GLU A 187 4.04 -5.56 15.92
N ALA A 188 4.48 -5.05 17.06
CA ALA A 188 5.54 -4.02 17.07
C ALA A 188 6.89 -4.52 16.53
N GLU A 189 7.25 -5.77 16.77
CA GLU A 189 8.53 -6.35 16.36
C GLU A 189 8.46 -7.03 15.00
N SER A 190 7.57 -8.00 14.83
CA SER A 190 7.43 -8.80 13.61
C SER A 190 6.76 -8.05 12.46
N PHE A 191 6.03 -6.97 12.79
CA PHE A 191 5.23 -6.19 11.86
C PHE A 191 4.13 -6.99 11.17
N LYS A 192 3.74 -8.14 11.72
CA LYS A 192 2.63 -8.93 11.20
C LYS A 192 1.32 -8.22 11.47
N PRO A 193 0.40 -8.17 10.51
CA PRO A 193 -0.90 -7.56 10.70
C PRO A 193 -1.73 -8.38 11.69
N ILE A 194 -2.48 -7.68 12.52
CA ILE A 194 -3.44 -8.23 13.50
C ILE A 194 -4.84 -7.94 13.00
N HIS A 195 -5.08 -6.71 12.60
CA HIS A 195 -6.38 -6.23 12.16
C HIS A 195 -6.21 -5.10 11.16
N CYS A 196 -7.03 -5.09 10.12
CA CYS A 196 -7.08 -4.01 9.14
C CYS A 196 -8.53 -3.61 8.91
N ARG A 197 -8.79 -2.31 8.92
CA ARG A 197 -10.06 -1.73 8.47
C ARG A 197 -9.75 -0.66 7.44
N TRP A 198 -10.35 -0.76 6.28
CA TRP A 198 -10.21 0.25 5.26
C TRP A 198 -11.55 0.58 4.60
N LYS A 199 -11.63 1.80 4.09
CA LYS A 199 -12.81 2.34 3.44
C LYS A 199 -12.41 3.14 2.21
N ILE A 200 -13.10 2.88 1.12
CA ILE A 200 -13.01 3.68 -0.11
C ILE A 200 -14.42 4.14 -0.46
N SER A 201 -14.62 5.43 -0.66
CA SER A 201 -15.96 6.04 -0.85
C SER A 201 -16.78 5.43 -1.99
N VAL A 202 -16.13 4.85 -3.01
CA VAL A 202 -16.80 4.23 -4.17
C VAL A 202 -16.94 2.71 -4.10
N ILE A 203 -16.26 2.05 -3.16
CA ILE A 203 -16.22 0.58 -3.04
C ILE A 203 -16.96 0.11 -1.79
N GLY A 204 -16.84 0.84 -0.68
CA GLY A 204 -17.36 0.48 0.62
C GLY A 204 -16.26 0.31 1.65
N GLU A 205 -16.57 -0.41 2.71
CA GLU A 205 -15.72 -0.60 3.87
C GLU A 205 -15.46 -2.09 4.10
N VAL A 206 -14.22 -2.43 4.41
CA VAL A 206 -13.76 -3.80 4.64
C VAL A 206 -13.09 -3.87 6.01
N ASP A 207 -13.37 -4.93 6.72
CA ASP A 207 -12.77 -5.32 7.99
C ASP A 207 -12.05 -6.66 7.81
N VAL A 208 -10.79 -6.74 8.20
CA VAL A 208 -9.95 -7.95 8.08
C VAL A 208 -9.34 -8.27 9.43
N THR A 209 -9.60 -9.46 9.94
CA THR A 209 -8.94 -9.99 11.13
C THR A 209 -7.92 -11.05 10.72
N TYR A 210 -6.68 -10.91 11.17
CA TYR A 210 -5.60 -11.84 10.89
C TYR A 210 -5.47 -12.85 12.04
N LEU A 211 -5.58 -14.13 11.70
CA LEU A 211 -5.51 -15.25 12.62
C LEU A 211 -4.37 -16.19 12.21
N PRO A 212 -3.89 -17.08 13.07
CA PRO A 212 -2.89 -18.07 12.71
C PRO A 212 -3.31 -18.89 11.49
N GLY A 213 -2.59 -18.72 10.36
CA GLY A 213 -2.80 -19.45 9.13
C GLY A 213 -3.93 -18.96 8.22
N HIS A 214 -4.72 -17.97 8.61
CA HIS A 214 -5.76 -17.41 7.73
C HIS A 214 -6.15 -15.97 8.09
N ALA A 215 -6.79 -15.29 7.16
CA ALA A 215 -7.47 -14.02 7.40
C ALA A 215 -8.98 -14.19 7.25
N GLU A 216 -9.73 -13.47 8.06
CA GLU A 216 -11.19 -13.36 7.98
C GLU A 216 -11.54 -11.97 7.46
N LEU A 217 -12.18 -11.91 6.29
CA LEU A 217 -12.58 -10.68 5.63
C LEU A 217 -14.09 -10.52 5.70
N LYS A 218 -14.53 -9.35 6.14
CA LYS A 218 -15.93 -8.95 6.18
C LYS A 218 -16.13 -7.62 5.47
N MET A 219 -17.05 -7.59 4.51
CA MET A 219 -17.57 -6.34 3.97
C MET A 219 -18.58 -5.75 4.96
N ILE A 220 -18.36 -4.51 5.38
CA ILE A 220 -19.27 -3.87 6.34
C ILE A 220 -20.65 -3.68 5.69
N GLY A 221 -21.69 -4.08 6.43
CA GLY A 221 -23.06 -4.13 5.91
C GLY A 221 -23.46 -5.45 5.27
N GLN A 222 -22.54 -6.44 5.24
CA GLN A 222 -22.83 -7.83 4.85
C GLN A 222 -22.58 -8.75 6.05
N ASP A 223 -23.36 -9.84 6.14
CA ASP A 223 -23.20 -10.81 7.22
C ASP A 223 -22.15 -11.89 6.90
N GLU A 224 -21.79 -12.02 5.64
CA GLU A 224 -20.85 -13.02 5.17
C GLU A 224 -19.42 -12.67 5.58
N VAL A 225 -18.71 -13.67 6.10
CA VAL A 225 -17.28 -13.62 6.41
C VAL A 225 -16.56 -14.57 5.48
N THR A 226 -15.64 -14.04 4.68
CA THR A 226 -14.80 -14.83 3.77
C THR A 226 -13.50 -15.20 4.49
N LYS A 227 -13.21 -16.50 4.54
CA LYS A 227 -11.97 -17.03 5.10
C LYS A 227 -10.95 -17.26 3.99
N ILE A 228 -9.74 -16.72 4.16
CA ILE A 228 -8.64 -16.83 3.18
C ILE A 228 -7.44 -17.44 3.89
N ASP A 229 -6.94 -18.58 3.40
CA ASP A 229 -5.76 -19.23 3.94
C ASP A 229 -4.50 -18.41 3.64
N LEU A 230 -3.67 -18.19 4.67
CA LEU A 230 -2.39 -17.48 4.58
C LEU A 230 -1.25 -18.50 4.61
N ASN A 231 -0.53 -18.61 3.51
CA ASN A 231 0.64 -19.46 3.39
C ASN A 231 1.92 -18.61 3.56
N GLY A 232 2.60 -18.76 4.69
CA GLY A 232 3.79 -17.99 5.00
C GLY A 232 3.51 -16.63 5.65
N VAL A 233 4.47 -15.71 5.53
CA VAL A 233 4.32 -14.33 6.04
C VAL A 233 3.62 -13.48 5.01
N VAL A 234 2.45 -12.99 5.39
CA VAL A 234 1.64 -12.09 4.58
C VAL A 234 1.43 -10.81 5.36
N TYR A 235 1.67 -9.67 4.72
CA TYR A 235 1.44 -8.33 5.25
C TYR A 235 0.15 -7.76 4.67
N ASP A 236 -0.43 -6.77 5.33
CA ASP A 236 -1.59 -6.06 4.75
C ASP A 236 -1.12 -5.05 3.69
N ASN A 237 -1.88 -4.89 2.61
CA ASN A 237 -1.57 -3.91 1.57
C ASN A 237 -1.49 -2.48 2.12
N GLU A 238 -2.30 -2.16 3.13
CA GLU A 238 -2.37 -0.83 3.72
C GLU A 238 -1.17 -0.49 4.62
N GLU A 239 -0.37 -1.48 5.03
CA GLU A 239 0.86 -1.25 5.82
C GLU A 239 2.13 -1.14 4.96
N VAL A 240 2.06 -1.43 3.66
CA VAL A 240 3.23 -1.53 2.76
C VAL A 240 4.13 -0.30 2.82
N VAL A 241 3.56 0.90 2.87
CA VAL A 241 4.33 2.15 2.94
C VAL A 241 5.26 2.16 4.18
N GLN A 242 4.75 1.73 5.33
CA GLN A 242 5.53 1.68 6.56
C GLN A 242 6.44 0.45 6.60
N LEU A 243 6.02 -0.67 6.03
CA LEU A 243 6.84 -1.88 5.91
C LEU A 243 8.12 -1.59 5.11
N MET A 244 8.02 -0.88 3.98
CA MET A 244 9.20 -0.52 3.18
C MET A 244 10.23 0.28 3.99
N ARG A 245 9.82 1.11 4.94
CA ARG A 245 10.71 1.86 5.83
C ARG A 245 11.50 0.95 6.79
N ARG A 246 11.01 -0.26 7.06
CA ARG A 246 11.68 -1.25 7.90
C ARG A 246 12.53 -2.25 7.12
N LEU A 247 12.50 -2.23 5.81
CA LEU A 247 13.38 -3.07 5.01
C LEU A 247 14.82 -2.55 5.07
N PRO A 248 15.83 -3.44 5.03
CA PRO A 248 17.24 -3.05 5.00
C PRO A 248 17.63 -2.56 3.60
N LEU A 249 16.97 -1.48 3.14
CA LEU A 249 17.20 -0.89 1.83
C LEU A 249 18.67 -0.50 1.68
N ALA A 250 19.28 -0.97 0.61
CA ALA A 250 20.65 -0.72 0.20
C ALA A 250 20.73 -0.81 -1.32
N SER A 251 21.87 -0.43 -1.91
CA SER A 251 22.11 -0.67 -3.34
C SER A 251 21.91 -2.16 -3.65
N ASP A 252 21.23 -2.43 -4.76
CA ASP A 252 20.92 -3.80 -5.25
C ASP A 252 20.03 -4.65 -4.32
N TYR A 253 19.40 -4.04 -3.31
CA TYR A 253 18.45 -4.75 -2.46
C TYR A 253 17.22 -5.18 -3.24
N LYS A 254 16.88 -6.47 -3.16
CA LYS A 254 15.68 -7.06 -3.78
C LYS A 254 15.00 -8.01 -2.81
N THR A 255 13.69 -7.99 -2.82
CA THR A 255 12.86 -8.94 -2.08
C THR A 255 11.49 -9.08 -2.72
N THR A 256 10.73 -10.10 -2.32
CA THR A 256 9.30 -10.21 -2.62
C THR A 256 8.53 -10.19 -1.31
N VAL A 257 7.58 -9.30 -1.22
CA VAL A 257 6.66 -9.16 -0.09
C VAL A 257 5.31 -9.71 -0.53
N HIS A 258 4.71 -10.59 0.26
CA HIS A 258 3.34 -11.04 0.03
C HIS A 258 2.39 -10.13 0.77
N THR A 259 1.48 -9.48 0.05
CA THR A 259 0.49 -8.59 0.62
C THR A 259 -0.91 -9.13 0.43
N PHE A 260 -1.70 -9.05 1.47
CA PHE A 260 -3.13 -9.31 1.41
C PHE A 260 -3.85 -8.02 1.02
N THR A 261 -4.75 -8.10 0.06
CA THR A 261 -5.66 -7.01 -0.28
C THR A 261 -7.10 -7.48 -0.18
N GLY A 262 -7.93 -6.71 0.52
CA GLY A 262 -9.37 -6.97 0.63
C GLY A 262 -10.16 -6.69 -0.65
N LEU A 263 -9.55 -6.06 -1.66
CA LEU A 263 -10.18 -5.79 -2.94
C LEU A 263 -10.50 -7.10 -3.68
N GLY A 264 -11.74 -7.21 -4.19
CA GLY A 264 -12.16 -8.37 -4.97
C GLY A 264 -12.36 -9.63 -4.14
N GLY A 265 -12.63 -9.52 -2.83
CA GLY A 265 -12.97 -10.66 -1.95
C GLY A 265 -11.78 -11.29 -1.23
N GLY A 266 -10.63 -10.62 -1.22
CA GLY A 266 -9.42 -11.06 -0.53
C GLY A 266 -8.48 -11.86 -1.43
N ASN A 267 -7.29 -11.31 -1.67
CA ASN A 267 -6.26 -11.94 -2.48
C ASN A 267 -4.87 -11.70 -1.88
N ILE A 268 -3.98 -12.67 -2.05
CA ILE A 268 -2.57 -12.51 -1.72
C ILE A 268 -1.83 -12.16 -3.01
N VAL A 269 -1.16 -11.00 -3.01
CA VAL A 269 -0.43 -10.47 -4.16
C VAL A 269 1.06 -10.41 -3.83
N PRO A 270 1.93 -11.05 -4.61
CA PRO A 270 3.36 -10.88 -4.48
C PRO A 270 3.77 -9.50 -5.02
N VAL A 271 4.41 -8.71 -4.18
CA VAL A 271 4.97 -7.39 -4.49
C VAL A 271 6.50 -7.53 -4.57
N GLN A 272 7.03 -7.51 -5.77
CA GLN A 272 8.47 -7.48 -5.97
C GLN A 272 8.98 -6.08 -5.66
N THR A 273 9.97 -6.00 -4.80
CA THR A 273 10.58 -4.75 -4.31
C THR A 273 12.04 -4.73 -4.70
N GLU A 274 12.47 -3.70 -5.40
CA GLU A 274 13.85 -3.53 -5.86
C GLU A 274 14.34 -2.09 -5.66
N VAL A 275 15.53 -1.93 -5.06
CA VAL A 275 16.23 -0.64 -5.05
C VAL A 275 16.95 -0.48 -6.38
N THR A 276 16.46 0.42 -7.22
CA THR A 276 16.99 0.65 -8.59
C THR A 276 18.04 1.75 -8.65
N GLY A 277 18.25 2.49 -7.55
CA GLY A 277 19.25 3.54 -7.47
C GLY A 277 19.11 4.42 -6.24
N GLN A 278 19.94 5.45 -6.20
CA GLN A 278 19.86 6.52 -5.22
C GLN A 278 19.90 7.86 -5.94
N GLU A 279 19.09 8.79 -5.48
CA GLU A 279 19.09 10.15 -6.03
C GLU A 279 18.65 11.18 -4.98
N LYS A 280 19.03 12.43 -5.21
CA LYS A 280 18.61 13.57 -4.40
C LYS A 280 17.24 14.04 -4.87
N VAL A 281 16.29 14.13 -3.94
CA VAL A 281 14.89 14.51 -4.20
C VAL A 281 14.56 15.79 -3.45
N GLU A 282 14.15 16.81 -4.18
CA GLU A 282 13.68 18.08 -3.62
C GLU A 282 12.15 18.11 -3.60
N VAL A 283 11.59 18.36 -2.42
CA VAL A 283 10.14 18.44 -2.15
C VAL A 283 9.86 19.61 -1.20
N PRO A 284 8.60 20.03 -1.00
CA PRO A 284 8.27 21.13 -0.08
C PRO A 284 8.77 20.93 1.36
N ALA A 285 8.89 19.69 1.82
CA ALA A 285 9.45 19.37 3.15
C ALA A 285 10.97 19.54 3.25
N GLY A 286 11.69 19.69 2.14
CA GLY A 286 13.14 19.82 2.08
C GLY A 286 13.79 19.00 0.98
N THR A 287 15.11 18.82 1.09
CA THR A 287 15.91 18.04 0.14
C THR A 287 16.44 16.79 0.85
N PHE A 288 16.26 15.64 0.25
CA PHE A 288 16.57 14.33 0.82
C PHE A 288 17.42 13.51 -0.14
N ASP A 289 18.42 12.82 0.37
CA ASP A 289 19.05 11.71 -0.36
C ASP A 289 18.16 10.47 -0.21
N CYS A 290 17.74 9.86 -1.31
CA CYS A 290 16.73 8.83 -1.30
C CYS A 290 17.17 7.55 -2.00
N TYR A 291 16.75 6.40 -1.48
CA TYR A 291 16.66 5.16 -2.23
C TYR A 291 15.47 5.26 -3.19
N LYS A 292 15.71 4.95 -4.47
CA LYS A 292 14.65 4.77 -5.46
C LYS A 292 14.23 3.31 -5.46
N VAL A 293 13.01 3.05 -5.06
CA VAL A 293 12.47 1.70 -4.87
C VAL A 293 11.35 1.46 -5.89
N GLU A 294 11.52 0.47 -6.73
CA GLU A 294 10.44 0.00 -7.61
C GLU A 294 9.66 -1.12 -6.93
N LEU A 295 8.34 -0.98 -6.89
CA LEU A 295 7.40 -2.02 -6.51
C LEU A 295 6.70 -2.53 -7.77
N SER A 296 6.76 -3.83 -8.01
CA SER A 296 6.09 -4.48 -9.14
C SER A 296 5.04 -5.45 -8.64
N LEU A 297 3.77 -5.17 -8.94
CA LEU A 297 2.63 -6.01 -8.60
C LEU A 297 2.28 -6.88 -9.82
N ALA A 298 2.23 -8.19 -9.62
CA ALA A 298 1.88 -9.17 -10.67
C ALA A 298 2.68 -8.98 -11.99
N LYS A 299 3.91 -8.43 -11.93
CA LYS A 299 4.80 -8.13 -13.06
C LYS A 299 4.25 -7.11 -14.09
N GLN A 300 3.12 -6.48 -13.82
CA GLN A 300 2.45 -5.59 -14.78
C GLN A 300 2.32 -4.15 -14.28
N ILE A 301 2.04 -3.95 -12.99
CA ILE A 301 1.86 -2.63 -12.40
C ILE A 301 3.15 -2.25 -11.69
N LYS A 302 3.83 -1.23 -12.20
CA LYS A 302 5.01 -0.66 -11.59
C LYS A 302 4.66 0.62 -10.86
N GLN A 303 5.20 0.76 -9.66
CA GLN A 303 5.11 1.95 -8.84
C GLN A 303 6.51 2.29 -8.34
N THR A 304 6.84 3.56 -8.25
CA THR A 304 8.16 4.01 -7.81
C THR A 304 8.02 4.84 -6.54
N PHE A 305 8.81 4.51 -5.55
CA PHE A 305 8.84 5.17 -4.25
C PHE A 305 10.25 5.67 -3.94
N TRP A 306 10.35 6.80 -3.28
CA TRP A 306 11.61 7.38 -2.79
C TRP A 306 11.58 7.46 -1.28
N TYR A 307 12.41 6.67 -0.63
CA TYR A 307 12.58 6.67 0.82
C TYR A 307 13.91 7.31 1.19
N SER A 308 13.91 8.25 2.15
CA SER A 308 15.14 8.91 2.59
C SER A 308 16.16 7.89 3.10
N THR A 309 17.45 8.17 2.88
CA THR A 309 18.54 7.26 3.31
C THR A 309 18.92 7.44 4.79
N ASP A 310 18.40 8.49 5.44
CA ASP A 310 18.60 8.75 6.86
C ASP A 310 17.90 7.73 7.78
N ALA A 311 18.07 7.89 9.09
CA ALA A 311 17.52 6.98 10.09
C ALA A 311 15.98 6.96 10.12
N HIS A 312 15.32 8.01 9.62
CA HIS A 312 13.86 8.12 9.65
C HIS A 312 13.19 7.41 8.47
N ARG A 313 13.91 7.21 7.35
CA ARG A 313 13.38 6.52 6.18
C ARG A 313 12.03 7.08 5.70
N TYR A 314 11.87 8.41 5.69
CA TYR A 314 10.62 9.05 5.25
C TYR A 314 10.26 8.67 3.81
N LEU A 315 8.98 8.46 3.55
CA LEU A 315 8.47 8.45 2.19
C LEU A 315 8.48 9.89 1.65
N VAL A 316 9.45 10.20 0.81
CA VAL A 316 9.68 11.56 0.27
C VAL A 316 8.84 11.81 -0.97
N LYS A 317 8.72 10.80 -1.82
CA LYS A 317 7.98 10.89 -3.09
C LYS A 317 7.47 9.51 -3.50
N PHE A 318 6.33 9.44 -4.19
CA PHE A 318 5.97 8.25 -4.95
C PHE A 318 5.30 8.61 -6.28
N GLU A 319 5.41 7.70 -7.23
CA GLU A 319 4.76 7.74 -8.54
C GLU A 319 3.98 6.44 -8.74
N ALA A 320 2.66 6.53 -8.84
CA ALA A 320 1.78 5.40 -8.99
C ALA A 320 0.49 5.81 -9.71
N GLY A 321 -0.02 4.96 -10.61
CA GLY A 321 -1.33 5.19 -11.23
C GLY A 321 -1.48 6.51 -12.00
N GLY A 322 -0.37 7.06 -12.51
CA GLY A 322 -0.37 8.33 -13.25
C GLY A 322 -0.39 9.59 -12.37
N VAL A 323 -0.20 9.45 -11.06
CA VAL A 323 -0.07 10.57 -10.12
C VAL A 323 1.29 10.57 -9.44
N ILE A 324 1.68 11.72 -8.94
CA ILE A 324 2.90 11.95 -8.17
C ILE A 324 2.48 12.46 -6.80
N ALA A 325 2.99 11.84 -5.74
CA ALA A 325 2.84 12.37 -4.40
C ALA A 325 4.21 12.85 -3.88
N VAL A 326 4.22 14.00 -3.21
CA VAL A 326 5.45 14.62 -2.68
C VAL A 326 5.27 15.04 -1.23
N LEU A 327 6.25 14.75 -0.40
CA LEU A 327 6.27 15.08 1.02
C LEU A 327 6.23 16.60 1.22
N THR A 328 5.26 17.07 1.99
CA THR A 328 5.09 18.51 2.30
C THR A 328 5.44 18.84 3.73
N ALA A 329 5.24 17.90 4.65
CA ALA A 329 5.58 18.06 6.06
C ALA A 329 5.71 16.71 6.76
N VAL A 330 6.54 16.67 7.79
CA VAL A 330 6.54 15.65 8.83
C VAL A 330 6.24 16.33 10.15
N THR A 331 5.24 15.81 10.87
CA THR A 331 4.83 16.34 12.17
C THR A 331 4.80 15.22 13.19
N GLN A 332 4.87 15.57 14.47
CA GLN A 332 4.67 14.63 15.56
C GLN A 332 3.50 15.11 16.41
N ARG A 333 2.56 14.20 16.68
CA ARG A 333 1.42 14.48 17.56
C ARG A 333 1.54 13.73 18.86
N LYS A 334 1.29 14.43 19.94
CA LYS A 334 1.15 13.79 21.25
C LYS A 334 -0.15 12.98 21.27
N ALA A 335 -0.07 11.71 21.63
CA ALA A 335 -1.24 10.84 21.77
C ALA A 335 -2.29 11.47 22.70
N GLY A 336 -3.57 11.41 22.31
CA GLY A 336 -4.68 11.94 23.10
C GLY A 336 -4.80 13.47 23.17
N ALA A 337 -3.89 14.24 22.60
CA ALA A 337 -3.98 15.70 22.58
C ALA A 337 -4.81 16.21 21.40
N PRO A 338 -5.73 17.17 21.58
CA PRO A 338 -6.42 17.84 20.49
C PRO A 338 -5.44 18.49 19.53
N VAL A 339 -5.80 18.52 18.27
CA VAL A 339 -4.95 19.05 17.20
C VAL A 339 -5.35 20.45 16.85
N GLN A 340 -4.37 21.37 16.87
CA GLN A 340 -4.56 22.74 16.43
C GLN A 340 -4.15 22.90 14.96
N TYR A 341 -5.03 23.52 14.20
CA TYR A 341 -4.75 24.00 12.85
C TYR A 341 -4.68 25.54 12.87
N GLN A 342 -3.69 26.08 12.21
CA GLN A 342 -3.55 27.50 11.98
C GLN A 342 -3.43 27.79 10.50
N ASP A 343 -4.25 28.71 10.01
CA ASP A 343 -4.16 29.19 8.64
C ASP A 343 -3.48 30.55 8.58
N PRO A 344 -2.28 30.64 8.00
CA PRO A 344 -1.55 31.90 7.93
C PRO A 344 -2.14 32.87 6.89
N ALA A 345 -2.85 32.35 5.86
CA ALA A 345 -3.36 33.19 4.78
C ALA A 345 -4.58 34.01 5.21
N PHE A 346 -5.48 33.39 6.00
CA PHE A 346 -6.69 34.04 6.50
C PHE A 346 -6.66 34.35 7.99
N GLY A 347 -5.56 34.01 8.66
CA GLY A 347 -5.35 34.35 10.06
C GLY A 347 -6.35 33.71 11.02
N PHE A 348 -6.84 32.50 10.74
CA PHE A 348 -7.70 31.77 11.65
C PHE A 348 -7.02 30.54 12.24
N SER A 349 -7.58 30.05 13.33
CA SER A 349 -7.22 28.76 13.92
C SER A 349 -8.45 27.98 14.34
N LEU A 350 -8.30 26.68 14.43
CA LEU A 350 -9.31 25.76 14.97
C LEU A 350 -8.65 24.54 15.61
N THR A 351 -9.42 23.78 16.37
CA THR A 351 -8.95 22.60 17.09
C THR A 351 -9.86 21.45 16.74
N ALA A 352 -9.28 20.30 16.41
CA ALA A 352 -10.00 19.04 16.19
C ALA A 352 -9.67 18.03 17.27
N PRO A 353 -10.48 16.97 17.47
CA PRO A 353 -10.16 15.85 18.34
C PRO A 353 -8.80 15.23 18.02
N ALA A 354 -8.20 14.57 19.03
CA ALA A 354 -6.82 14.09 19.00
C ALA A 354 -6.45 13.23 17.78
N ASP A 355 -7.36 12.36 17.37
CA ASP A 355 -7.08 11.38 16.31
C ASP A 355 -7.51 11.83 14.92
N TRP A 356 -8.09 13.03 14.78
CA TRP A 356 -8.55 13.55 13.49
C TRP A 356 -7.39 14.09 12.66
N MET A 357 -7.46 13.92 11.35
CA MET A 357 -6.42 14.34 10.40
C MET A 357 -6.85 15.56 9.60
N PHE A 358 -5.91 16.49 9.38
CA PHE A 358 -6.12 17.69 8.59
C PHE A 358 -5.60 17.49 7.16
N HIS A 359 -6.44 17.82 6.19
CA HIS A 359 -6.09 17.89 4.78
C HIS A 359 -6.38 19.29 4.27
N ARG A 360 -5.37 19.96 3.76
CA ARG A 360 -5.56 21.25 3.13
C ARG A 360 -5.93 21.08 1.67
N ALA A 361 -7.12 21.51 1.28
CA ALA A 361 -7.52 21.50 -0.12
C ALA A 361 -6.72 22.52 -0.93
N ASP A 362 -6.58 22.28 -2.23
CA ASP A 362 -5.96 23.22 -3.14
C ASP A 362 -6.90 24.39 -3.42
N THR A 363 -6.40 25.60 -3.25
CA THR A 363 -7.14 26.84 -3.44
C THR A 363 -6.64 27.66 -4.63
N ARG A 364 -5.89 27.07 -5.57
CA ARG A 364 -5.28 27.80 -6.68
C ARG A 364 -6.29 28.55 -7.57
N ASP A 365 -7.47 27.97 -7.73
CA ASP A 365 -8.53 28.58 -8.56
C ASP A 365 -9.42 29.56 -7.77
N ASP A 366 -9.19 29.68 -6.47
CA ASP A 366 -9.95 30.52 -5.58
C ASP A 366 -9.02 31.22 -4.59
N LYS A 367 -8.46 32.34 -5.03
CA LYS A 367 -7.47 33.11 -4.25
C LYS A 367 -7.96 33.56 -2.88
N ASP A 368 -9.28 33.60 -2.72
CA ASP A 368 -9.93 34.15 -1.53
C ASP A 368 -10.59 33.11 -0.63
N LYS A 369 -10.48 31.81 -0.97
CA LYS A 369 -11.05 30.73 -0.16
C LYS A 369 -9.95 29.73 0.25
N THR A 370 -9.94 29.41 1.51
CA THR A 370 -9.14 28.31 2.04
C THR A 370 -10.08 27.19 2.47
N ARG A 371 -9.74 25.97 2.08
CA ARG A 371 -10.45 24.77 2.51
C ARG A 371 -9.54 23.94 3.38
N VAL A 372 -10.08 23.54 4.51
CA VAL A 372 -9.49 22.55 5.38
C VAL A 372 -10.47 21.40 5.48
N VAL A 373 -10.03 20.21 5.18
CA VAL A 373 -10.81 18.99 5.39
C VAL A 373 -10.25 18.28 6.58
N ILE A 374 -11.12 17.90 7.50
CA ILE A 374 -10.78 17.23 8.75
C ILE A 374 -11.52 15.91 8.73
N LEU A 375 -10.76 14.81 8.76
CA LEU A 375 -11.28 13.46 8.73
C LEU A 375 -11.10 12.80 10.09
N ASP A 376 -12.13 12.10 10.56
CA ASP A 376 -11.98 11.21 11.70
C ASP A 376 -11.10 10.00 11.35
N PRO A 377 -10.54 9.31 12.35
CA PRO A 377 -9.60 8.20 12.12
C PRO A 377 -10.14 7.06 11.25
N ASP A 378 -11.44 6.83 11.31
CA ASP A 378 -12.10 5.72 10.62
C ASP A 378 -12.75 6.16 9.28
N GLY A 379 -12.62 7.43 8.90
CA GLY A 379 -13.21 7.99 7.69
C GLY A 379 -14.74 7.95 7.63
N ILE A 380 -15.41 7.97 8.81
CA ILE A 380 -16.87 7.92 8.95
C ILE A 380 -17.47 9.32 8.77
N ALA A 381 -16.77 10.33 9.31
CA ALA A 381 -17.18 11.71 9.27
C ALA A 381 -16.15 12.58 8.56
N THR A 382 -16.62 13.45 7.70
CA THR A 382 -15.81 14.47 7.02
C THR A 382 -16.28 15.83 7.47
N SER A 383 -15.38 16.63 8.02
CA SER A 383 -15.63 18.03 8.32
C SER A 383 -14.91 18.92 7.31
N ILE A 384 -15.66 19.73 6.57
CA ILE A 384 -15.14 20.66 5.57
C ILE A 384 -15.23 22.07 6.17
N VAL A 385 -14.13 22.80 6.12
CA VAL A 385 -14.08 24.18 6.60
C VAL A 385 -13.66 25.07 5.44
N ASN A 386 -14.57 25.91 4.99
CA ASN A 386 -14.30 26.94 4.01
C ASN A 386 -14.20 28.27 4.73
N VAL A 387 -13.08 28.95 4.57
CA VAL A 387 -12.89 30.33 5.07
C VAL A 387 -12.39 31.16 3.92
N GLY A 388 -12.91 32.34 3.77
CA GLY A 388 -12.47 33.27 2.75
C GLY A 388 -12.75 34.71 3.12
N SER A 389 -12.21 35.61 2.32
CA SER A 389 -12.46 37.03 2.50
C SER A 389 -13.98 37.33 2.49
N ARG A 390 -14.44 38.11 3.47
CA ARG A 390 -15.82 38.52 3.56
C ARG A 390 -16.32 39.22 2.29
N LYS A 391 -15.45 39.98 1.61
CA LYS A 391 -15.79 40.66 0.37
C LYS A 391 -16.13 39.71 -0.76
N VAL A 392 -15.53 38.53 -0.79
CA VAL A 392 -15.73 37.51 -1.84
C VAL A 392 -16.90 36.59 -1.50
N LEU A 393 -16.90 36.04 -0.28
CA LEU A 393 -17.95 35.12 0.15
C LEU A 393 -19.26 35.80 0.49
N TRP A 394 -19.21 37.09 0.86
CA TRP A 394 -20.36 37.90 1.18
C TRP A 394 -20.44 39.13 0.27
N PRO A 395 -20.92 39.00 -0.99
CA PRO A 395 -21.09 40.15 -1.86
C PRO A 395 -22.13 41.13 -1.28
N GLU A 396 -21.97 42.42 -1.56
CA GLU A 396 -22.82 43.50 -1.02
C GLU A 396 -24.32 43.31 -1.26
N ALA A 397 -24.70 42.51 -2.24
CA ALA A 397 -26.11 42.17 -2.54
C ALA A 397 -26.76 41.24 -1.48
N GLN A 398 -25.98 40.63 -0.57
CA GLN A 398 -26.50 39.73 0.46
C GLN A 398 -27.00 40.51 1.67
N LYS A 399 -28.31 40.47 1.90
CA LYS A 399 -28.97 41.27 2.94
C LYS A 399 -29.02 40.60 4.32
N SER A 400 -28.78 39.31 4.42
CA SER A 400 -28.85 38.58 5.69
C SER A 400 -27.99 37.33 5.68
N LEU A 401 -27.55 36.87 6.85
CA LEU A 401 -26.82 35.61 7.03
C LEU A 401 -27.59 34.41 6.47
N ARG A 402 -28.92 34.45 6.61
CA ARG A 402 -29.82 33.42 6.08
C ARG A 402 -29.79 33.39 4.55
N ALA A 403 -29.93 34.55 3.88
CA ALA A 403 -29.92 34.62 2.43
C ALA A 403 -28.56 34.16 1.84
N TRP A 404 -27.46 34.46 2.52
CA TRP A 404 -26.15 33.94 2.13
C TRP A 404 -26.06 32.40 2.29
N ALA A 405 -26.50 31.87 3.42
CA ALA A 405 -26.47 30.42 3.67
C ALA A 405 -27.31 29.66 2.63
N GLU A 406 -28.50 30.18 2.29
CA GLU A 406 -29.36 29.58 1.26
C GLU A 406 -28.69 29.60 -0.12
N LYS A 407 -27.98 30.67 -0.47
CA LYS A 407 -27.20 30.75 -1.71
C LYS A 407 -26.06 29.74 -1.75
N GLU A 408 -25.25 29.66 -0.71
CA GLU A 408 -24.13 28.70 -0.63
C GLU A 408 -24.64 27.25 -0.71
N ILE A 409 -25.79 26.95 -0.11
CA ILE A 409 -26.43 25.64 -0.20
C ILE A 409 -26.90 25.38 -1.64
N ALA A 410 -27.55 26.31 -2.29
CA ALA A 410 -28.01 26.16 -3.67
C ALA A 410 -26.84 25.97 -4.66
N GLU A 411 -25.73 26.67 -4.45
CA GLU A 411 -24.50 26.45 -5.20
C GLU A 411 -23.92 25.03 -4.95
N GLY A 412 -24.02 24.52 -3.72
CA GLY A 412 -23.62 23.14 -3.34
C GLY A 412 -24.53 22.07 -3.96
N GLU A 413 -25.84 22.32 -4.11
CA GLU A 413 -26.80 21.42 -4.78
C GLU A 413 -26.43 21.15 -6.23
N GLY A 414 -25.86 22.12 -6.92
CA GLY A 414 -25.36 22.00 -8.29
C GLY A 414 -24.09 21.11 -8.40
N SER A 415 -23.47 20.77 -7.26
CA SER A 415 -22.29 19.94 -7.24
C SER A 415 -22.63 18.45 -7.43
N LYS A 416 -21.73 17.70 -8.10
CA LYS A 416 -21.90 16.23 -8.26
C LYS A 416 -21.85 15.47 -6.93
N THR A 417 -21.43 16.13 -5.85
CA THR A 417 -21.18 15.53 -4.54
C THR A 417 -22.42 15.46 -3.66
N LEU A 418 -23.30 16.47 -3.72
CA LEU A 418 -24.50 16.56 -2.89
C LEU A 418 -25.77 16.29 -3.73
N LYS A 419 -25.93 15.05 -4.18
CA LYS A 419 -27.11 14.68 -4.97
C LYS A 419 -28.35 14.60 -4.08
N ALA A 420 -29.47 15.12 -4.63
CA ALA A 420 -30.79 15.11 -3.96
C ALA A 420 -30.75 15.71 -2.55
N LEU A 421 -29.97 16.79 -2.36
CA LEU A 421 -29.95 17.50 -1.09
C LEU A 421 -31.33 18.03 -0.73
N GLN A 422 -31.81 17.68 0.46
CA GLN A 422 -33.06 18.13 1.02
C GLN A 422 -32.82 18.80 2.36
N ILE A 423 -32.98 20.08 2.44
CA ILE A 423 -32.87 20.83 3.68
C ILE A 423 -34.07 20.52 4.57
N ARG A 424 -33.83 20.28 5.85
CA ARG A 424 -34.87 20.16 6.89
C ARG A 424 -35.27 21.58 7.33
N PRO A 425 -36.44 22.10 6.97
CA PRO A 425 -36.80 23.49 7.26
C PRO A 425 -36.77 23.85 8.74
N GLU A 426 -37.15 22.89 9.59
CA GLU A 426 -37.21 23.04 11.05
C GLU A 426 -35.83 23.00 11.72
N SER A 427 -34.79 22.61 10.98
CA SER A 427 -33.40 22.47 11.53
C SER A 427 -32.64 23.79 11.57
N TRP A 428 -33.17 24.85 10.98
CA TRP A 428 -32.52 26.15 11.01
C TRP A 428 -32.48 26.71 12.43
N LYS A 429 -31.26 27.03 12.91
CA LYS A 429 -31.06 27.58 14.26
C LYS A 429 -30.03 28.70 14.23
N GLU A 430 -30.36 29.80 14.90
CA GLU A 430 -29.40 30.84 15.24
C GLU A 430 -28.47 30.33 16.31
N ARG A 431 -27.21 30.68 16.21
CA ARG A 431 -26.17 30.34 17.17
C ARG A 431 -25.07 31.40 17.24
N THR A 432 -24.17 31.25 18.16
CA THR A 432 -22.94 32.04 18.23
C THR A 432 -21.74 31.19 17.87
N VAL A 433 -20.84 31.72 17.02
CA VAL A 433 -19.55 31.11 16.67
C VAL A 433 -18.46 32.13 16.98
N ALA A 434 -17.55 31.80 17.90
CA ALA A 434 -16.47 32.69 18.34
C ALA A 434 -16.98 34.10 18.75
N GLY A 435 -18.12 34.17 19.45
CA GLY A 435 -18.75 35.41 19.88
C GLY A 435 -19.50 36.21 18.78
N ARG A 436 -19.69 35.64 17.59
CA ARG A 436 -20.30 36.26 16.43
C ARG A 436 -21.61 35.56 16.04
N PRO A 437 -22.54 36.28 15.37
CA PRO A 437 -23.74 35.67 14.84
C PRO A 437 -23.40 34.51 13.90
N GLY A 438 -24.03 33.38 14.11
CA GLY A 438 -23.96 32.21 13.29
C GLY A 438 -25.32 31.61 13.00
N LEU A 439 -25.42 30.79 12.00
CA LEU A 439 -26.62 30.09 11.58
C LEU A 439 -26.29 28.65 11.27
N SER A 440 -27.06 27.70 11.74
CA SER A 440 -26.86 26.28 11.43
C SER A 440 -28.09 25.68 10.76
N VAL A 441 -27.85 24.62 9.97
CA VAL A 441 -28.90 23.89 9.23
C VAL A 441 -28.47 22.44 8.99
N VAL A 442 -29.45 21.53 8.95
CA VAL A 442 -29.29 20.13 8.61
C VAL A 442 -30.01 19.81 7.30
N GLY A 443 -29.41 18.98 6.48
CA GLY A 443 -30.00 18.46 5.27
C GLY A 443 -29.64 17.00 5.04
N ASP A 444 -30.50 16.29 4.32
CA ASP A 444 -30.29 14.92 3.88
C ASP A 444 -29.83 14.91 2.43
N PHE A 445 -28.88 14.04 2.09
CA PHE A 445 -28.41 13.87 0.72
C PHE A 445 -28.04 12.42 0.44
N VAL A 446 -27.72 12.08 -0.81
CA VAL A 446 -27.29 10.74 -1.21
C VAL A 446 -25.90 10.82 -1.80
N GLU A 447 -24.98 10.02 -1.26
CA GLU A 447 -23.65 9.79 -1.78
C GLU A 447 -23.53 8.34 -2.27
N GLY A 448 -23.40 8.14 -3.58
CA GLY A 448 -23.47 6.79 -4.16
C GLY A 448 -24.86 6.15 -3.97
N LYS A 449 -24.93 5.14 -3.11
CA LYS A 449 -26.19 4.48 -2.72
C LYS A 449 -26.57 4.76 -1.24
N GLU A 450 -25.74 5.49 -0.51
CA GLU A 450 -25.92 5.72 0.91
C GLU A 450 -26.64 7.04 1.20
N LYS A 451 -27.55 6.98 2.18
CA LYS A 451 -28.17 8.17 2.75
C LYS A 451 -27.19 8.81 3.74
N LYS A 452 -26.96 10.08 3.59
CA LYS A 452 -26.04 10.90 4.38
C LYS A 452 -26.77 12.09 4.99
N ILE A 453 -26.18 12.64 6.04
CA ILE A 453 -26.59 13.91 6.64
C ILE A 453 -25.47 14.92 6.45
N GLY A 454 -25.84 16.11 5.99
CA GLY A 454 -25.03 17.31 5.99
C GLY A 454 -25.49 18.24 7.11
N TYR A 455 -24.56 18.68 7.95
CA TYR A 455 -24.82 19.70 8.96
C TYR A 455 -23.90 20.89 8.70
N ALA A 456 -24.47 22.03 8.35
CA ALA A 456 -23.73 23.23 7.99
C ALA A 456 -23.87 24.32 9.07
N VAL A 457 -22.77 25.02 9.31
CA VAL A 457 -22.72 26.19 10.20
C VAL A 457 -22.06 27.35 9.44
N PHE A 458 -22.72 28.46 9.41
CA PHE A 458 -22.33 29.70 8.73
C PHE A 458 -22.01 30.77 9.77
N THR A 459 -20.95 31.55 9.58
CA THR A 459 -20.66 32.71 10.42
C THR A 459 -19.92 33.80 9.64
N LEU A 460 -20.11 35.05 10.07
CA LEU A 460 -19.45 36.22 9.51
C LEU A 460 -18.50 36.80 10.53
N GLY A 461 -17.23 36.80 10.19
CA GLY A 461 -16.20 37.53 10.92
C GLY A 461 -16.08 39.00 10.49
N ASN A 462 -15.09 39.71 11.05
CA ASN A 462 -14.81 41.06 10.65
C ASN A 462 -14.25 41.15 9.23
N THR A 463 -13.32 40.28 8.90
CA THR A 463 -12.62 40.24 7.61
C THR A 463 -12.94 38.98 6.79
N ASN A 464 -13.33 37.90 7.44
CA ASN A 464 -13.61 36.61 6.81
C ASN A 464 -15.06 36.20 6.99
N ALA A 465 -15.50 35.32 6.10
CA ALA A 465 -16.71 34.52 6.24
C ALA A 465 -16.31 33.07 6.32
N ALA A 466 -17.01 32.26 7.11
CA ALA A 466 -16.69 30.86 7.29
C ALA A 466 -17.92 29.96 7.18
N VAL A 467 -17.77 28.84 6.51
CA VAL A 467 -18.76 27.77 6.40
C VAL A 467 -18.09 26.47 6.87
N PHE A 468 -18.70 25.86 7.87
CA PHE A 468 -18.32 24.56 8.39
C PHE A 468 -19.37 23.55 7.97
N VAL A 469 -18.97 22.41 7.45
CA VAL A 469 -19.91 21.37 7.01
C VAL A 469 -19.46 20.02 7.55
N LEU A 470 -20.30 19.34 8.32
CA LEU A 470 -20.15 17.94 8.67
C LEU A 470 -20.91 17.09 7.66
N LEU A 471 -20.25 16.10 7.08
CA LEU A 471 -20.85 15.06 6.24
C LEU A 471 -20.64 13.71 6.92
N THR A 472 -21.73 12.98 7.18
CA THR A 472 -21.64 11.67 7.84
C THR A 472 -22.84 10.78 7.49
N GLY A 473 -22.77 9.48 7.82
CA GLY A 473 -23.90 8.57 7.71
C GLY A 473 -25.03 8.93 8.67
N THR A 474 -26.26 8.60 8.28
CA THR A 474 -27.45 8.89 9.12
C THR A 474 -27.37 8.26 10.52
N LYS A 475 -26.81 7.05 10.63
CA LYS A 475 -26.65 6.32 11.90
C LYS A 475 -25.55 6.89 12.80
N ASP A 476 -24.61 7.63 12.21
CA ASP A 476 -23.40 8.11 12.89
C ASP A 476 -23.55 9.59 13.31
N PHE A 477 -24.57 10.29 12.81
CA PHE A 477 -24.74 11.74 13.00
C PHE A 477 -24.75 12.16 14.47
N GLU A 478 -25.50 11.47 15.32
CA GLU A 478 -25.60 11.79 16.74
C GLU A 478 -24.25 11.68 17.48
N ALA A 479 -23.41 10.73 17.05
CA ALA A 479 -22.08 10.52 17.65
C ALA A 479 -21.06 11.57 17.18
N PHE A 480 -21.19 12.07 15.95
CA PHE A 480 -20.23 13.01 15.36
C PHE A 480 -20.62 14.47 15.49
N GLN A 481 -21.89 14.78 15.60
CA GLN A 481 -22.37 16.17 15.77
C GLN A 481 -21.68 16.90 16.93
N PRO A 482 -21.58 16.38 18.16
CA PRO A 482 -20.90 17.07 19.26
C PRO A 482 -19.40 17.32 19.00
N LYS A 483 -18.73 16.40 18.33
CA LYS A 483 -17.32 16.53 17.95
C LYS A 483 -17.12 17.64 16.92
N PHE A 484 -18.02 17.72 15.95
CA PHE A 484 -18.05 18.78 14.96
C PHE A 484 -18.37 20.14 15.59
N GLU A 485 -19.34 20.21 16.48
CA GLU A 485 -19.66 21.43 17.25
C GLU A 485 -18.43 21.95 18.00
N ALA A 486 -17.67 21.06 18.64
CA ALA A 486 -16.43 21.43 19.32
C ALA A 486 -15.37 22.00 18.36
N ILE A 487 -15.30 21.51 17.11
CA ILE A 487 -14.44 22.09 16.07
C ILE A 487 -14.90 23.51 15.73
N VAL A 488 -16.20 23.70 15.48
CA VAL A 488 -16.80 24.99 15.16
C VAL A 488 -16.58 26.00 16.28
N ASP A 489 -16.83 25.59 17.52
CA ASP A 489 -16.70 26.47 18.70
C ASP A 489 -15.24 26.83 19.02
N SER A 490 -14.27 26.01 18.54
CA SER A 490 -12.85 26.27 18.67
C SER A 490 -12.31 27.30 17.65
N TYR A 491 -13.12 27.67 16.65
CA TYR A 491 -12.71 28.63 15.63
C TYR A 491 -12.35 29.99 16.24
N LYS A 492 -11.20 30.50 15.84
CA LYS A 492 -10.73 31.83 16.23
C LYS A 492 -10.16 32.53 15.01
N GLU A 493 -10.52 33.79 14.86
CA GLU A 493 -9.96 34.70 13.87
C GLU A 493 -9.04 35.68 14.59
N LYS A 494 -7.87 35.95 14.02
CA LYS A 494 -6.91 36.95 14.54
C LYS A 494 -7.42 38.36 14.36
#